data_b17546e955ff6c81cf3dedcc4ac46d16
#
_entry.id   b17546e955ff6c81cf3dedcc4ac46d16
#
_cell.length_a   1.000
_cell.length_b   1.000
_cell.length_c   1.000
_cell.angle_alpha   90.00
_cell.angle_beta   90.00
_cell.angle_gamma   90.00
#
_symmetry.space_group_name_H-M   'P 1'
#
loop_
_entity.id
_entity.type
_entity.pdbx_description
1 polymer ?
#
loop_
_entity_poly.entity_id
_entity_poly.type
_entity_poly.pdbx_seq_one_letter_code
_entity_poly.pdbx_strand_id
1 'polypeptide(L)'
;TQSRDSTGAAQIAPRALVPASTSTADMPYQGKVKAIGGVKATASCVSDPAVGSRHELVRYDAKYVVDDKPETAWRCNGSGEGQQITLTLPHPSRIVGVGMINGYAKVFGNVDLYPQYRRVRTVRWTMPDGTWFNQDFTDDDQDLQKVMIAPRTVKGDITLTIIASTQPGSLGEPTRDSVLISSVQLYEES
;
A
#
# COMPACT_ATOMS: atom_id res chain seq x y z
N THR A 1 17.37 -6.43 -51.29
CA THR A 1 17.70 -7.46 -50.30
C THR A 1 18.27 -6.82 -49.04
N GLN A 2 17.47 -6.48 -48.07
CA GLN A 2 17.93 -6.11 -46.74
C GLN A 2 17.09 -6.83 -45.70
N SER A 3 17.71 -7.77 -45.08
CA SER A 3 17.26 -8.41 -43.86
C SER A 3 17.44 -7.41 -42.72
N ARG A 4 16.37 -7.12 -41.98
CA ARG A 4 16.45 -6.42 -40.72
C ARG A 4 16.10 -7.40 -39.59
N ASP A 5 17.14 -7.85 -38.95
CA ASP A 5 17.03 -8.52 -37.65
C ASP A 5 16.71 -7.48 -36.61
N SER A 6 15.47 -7.46 -36.18
CA SER A 6 15.08 -6.76 -34.96
C SER A 6 15.11 -7.75 -33.81
N THR A 7 16.23 -7.82 -33.14
CA THR A 7 16.35 -8.44 -31.82
C THR A 7 15.57 -7.59 -30.81
N GLY A 8 14.28 -7.84 -30.69
CA GLY A 8 13.50 -7.33 -29.59
C GLY A 8 13.94 -8.05 -28.31
N ALA A 9 14.63 -7.33 -27.44
CA ALA A 9 14.85 -7.80 -26.08
C ALA A 9 13.47 -8.04 -25.44
N ALA A 10 13.13 -9.29 -25.21
CA ALA A 10 11.94 -9.65 -24.48
C ALA A 10 12.05 -9.08 -23.06
N GLN A 11 11.30 -8.04 -22.76
CA GLN A 11 11.11 -7.60 -21.39
C GLN A 11 10.41 -8.75 -20.65
N ILE A 12 11.14 -9.39 -19.76
CA ILE A 12 10.56 -10.39 -18.87
C ILE A 12 9.60 -9.64 -17.95
N ALA A 13 8.31 -9.74 -18.24
CA ALA A 13 7.28 -9.18 -17.36
C ALA A 13 7.42 -9.82 -15.97
N PRO A 14 7.33 -9.04 -14.88
CA PRO A 14 7.37 -9.59 -13.54
C PRO A 14 6.29 -10.65 -13.40
N ARG A 15 6.67 -11.83 -12.95
CA ARG A 15 5.76 -12.96 -12.84
C ARG A 15 4.77 -12.71 -11.70
N ALA A 16 3.48 -12.60 -12.04
CA ALA A 16 2.43 -12.57 -11.04
C ALA A 16 2.43 -13.86 -10.21
N LEU A 17 2.25 -13.72 -8.89
CA LEU A 17 1.93 -14.83 -8.05
C LEU A 17 0.50 -15.27 -8.39
N VAL A 18 0.39 -16.27 -9.24
CA VAL A 18 -0.92 -16.82 -9.61
C VAL A 18 -1.44 -17.62 -8.42
N PRO A 19 -2.60 -17.27 -7.86
CA PRO A 19 -3.25 -18.12 -6.88
C PRO A 19 -3.93 -19.27 -7.64
N ALA A 20 -3.18 -20.21 -8.14
CA ALA A 20 -3.74 -21.37 -8.78
C ALA A 20 -2.77 -22.54 -8.71
N SER A 21 -2.74 -23.18 -7.57
CA SER A 21 -2.23 -24.52 -7.52
C SER A 21 -2.93 -25.25 -6.38
N THR A 22 -3.25 -26.48 -6.65
CA THR A 22 -3.80 -27.44 -5.72
C THR A 22 -2.78 -27.92 -4.67
N SER A 23 -1.57 -27.31 -4.65
CA SER A 23 -0.56 -27.60 -3.66
C SER A 23 -0.87 -26.86 -2.35
N THR A 24 -0.83 -27.55 -1.22
CA THR A 24 -0.99 -26.94 0.11
C THR A 24 0.05 -25.88 0.43
N ALA A 25 1.20 -25.88 -0.25
CA ALA A 25 2.26 -24.87 -0.11
C ALA A 25 1.88 -23.50 -0.69
N ASP A 26 0.90 -23.45 -1.60
CA ASP A 26 0.44 -22.21 -2.25
C ASP A 26 -0.89 -21.70 -1.69
N MET A 27 -1.40 -22.34 -0.65
CA MET A 27 -2.66 -21.91 -0.02
C MET A 27 -2.43 -20.71 0.91
N PRO A 28 -3.38 -19.74 0.92
CA PRO A 28 -3.35 -18.66 1.91
C PRO A 28 -3.30 -19.20 3.34
N TYR A 29 -2.51 -18.54 4.16
CA TYR A 29 -2.40 -18.87 5.59
C TYR A 29 -3.75 -18.68 6.28
N GLN A 30 -4.13 -19.65 7.13
CA GLN A 30 -5.43 -19.65 7.81
C GLN A 30 -5.30 -19.58 9.35
N GLY A 31 -4.09 -19.53 9.88
CA GLY A 31 -3.85 -19.46 11.31
C GLY A 31 -3.96 -18.05 11.88
N LYS A 32 -3.62 -17.92 13.15
CA LYS A 32 -3.58 -16.62 13.82
C LYS A 32 -2.37 -15.81 13.34
N VAL A 33 -2.56 -14.51 13.21
CA VAL A 33 -1.53 -13.59 12.74
C VAL A 33 -1.30 -12.47 13.75
N LYS A 34 -0.10 -11.89 13.67
CA LYS A 34 0.25 -10.65 14.37
C LYS A 34 0.99 -9.72 13.42
N ALA A 35 0.86 -8.42 13.66
CA ALA A 35 1.60 -7.43 12.89
C ALA A 35 3.10 -7.50 13.23
N ILE A 36 3.94 -7.35 12.21
CA ILE A 36 5.38 -7.24 12.39
C ILE A 36 5.70 -5.82 12.85
N GLY A 37 6.33 -5.69 14.02
CA GLY A 37 6.83 -4.42 14.52
C GLY A 37 8.16 -4.01 13.89
N GLY A 38 8.50 -2.72 14.01
CA GLY A 38 9.82 -2.22 13.59
C GLY A 38 10.00 -2.05 12.08
N VAL A 39 8.93 -2.18 11.30
CA VAL A 39 8.96 -1.91 9.84
C VAL A 39 9.22 -0.42 9.60
N LYS A 40 10.13 -0.12 8.69
CA LYS A 40 10.38 1.25 8.23
C LYS A 40 9.79 1.46 6.85
N ALA A 41 9.41 2.70 6.54
CA ALA A 41 8.82 3.04 5.26
C ALA A 41 9.49 4.28 4.66
N THR A 42 9.71 4.24 3.35
CA THR A 42 10.08 5.37 2.50
C THR A 42 9.15 5.44 1.31
N ALA A 43 9.05 6.58 0.64
CA ALA A 43 8.16 6.75 -0.50
C ALA A 43 8.81 7.52 -1.64
N SER A 44 8.37 7.25 -2.87
CA SER A 44 8.81 7.96 -4.08
C SER A 44 8.19 9.35 -4.23
N CYS A 45 7.11 9.64 -3.49
CA CYS A 45 6.39 10.91 -3.49
C CYS A 45 5.91 11.21 -2.08
N VAL A 46 6.06 12.45 -1.65
CA VAL A 46 5.52 12.95 -0.38
C VAL A 46 5.03 14.37 -0.59
N SER A 47 3.81 14.67 -0.19
CA SER A 47 3.26 16.02 -0.22
C SER A 47 3.94 16.92 0.81
N ASP A 48 4.00 18.21 0.51
CA ASP A 48 4.47 19.22 1.44
C ASP A 48 3.63 19.22 2.73
N PRO A 49 4.21 19.57 3.87
CA PRO A 49 3.48 19.72 5.11
C PRO A 49 2.33 20.73 4.99
N ALA A 50 1.24 20.48 5.68
CA ALA A 50 0.12 21.41 5.81
C ALA A 50 0.10 22.04 7.19
N VAL A 51 -0.58 23.17 7.31
CA VAL A 51 -0.80 23.85 8.59
C VAL A 51 -2.16 23.42 9.13
N GLY A 52 -2.17 22.82 10.31
CA GLY A 52 -3.40 22.43 11.00
C GLY A 52 -4.11 23.62 11.65
N SER A 53 -5.27 23.38 12.25
CA SER A 53 -6.13 24.40 12.86
C SER A 53 -5.51 25.15 14.05
N ARG A 54 -4.56 24.51 14.72
CA ARG A 54 -3.82 25.10 15.85
C ARG A 54 -2.48 25.66 15.43
N HIS A 55 -2.28 25.91 14.12
CA HIS A 55 -1.02 26.33 13.51
C HIS A 55 0.12 25.30 13.65
N GLU A 56 -0.21 24.07 14.02
CA GLU A 56 0.74 22.95 14.02
C GLU A 56 1.07 22.52 12.59
N LEU A 57 2.28 22.03 12.40
CA LEU A 57 2.72 21.50 11.13
C LEU A 57 2.32 20.02 11.00
N VAL A 58 1.45 19.71 10.05
CA VAL A 58 1.04 18.32 9.73
C VAL A 58 1.92 17.81 8.62
N ARG A 59 2.66 16.72 8.89
CA ARG A 59 3.56 16.08 7.93
C ARG A 59 2.93 14.79 7.39
N TYR A 60 3.35 14.40 6.19
CA TYR A 60 2.80 13.28 5.43
C TYR A 60 3.86 12.29 4.97
N ASP A 61 4.96 12.17 5.71
CA ASP A 61 6.05 11.25 5.40
C ASP A 61 5.59 9.79 5.41
N ALA A 62 6.29 8.93 4.68
CA ALA A 62 5.95 7.51 4.59
C ALA A 62 5.97 6.79 5.95
N LYS A 63 6.80 7.24 6.89
CA LYS A 63 6.87 6.65 8.24
C LYS A 63 5.52 6.61 8.97
N TYR A 64 4.59 7.48 8.59
CA TYR A 64 3.28 7.54 9.22
C TYR A 64 2.36 6.38 8.85
N VAL A 65 2.67 5.58 7.83
CA VAL A 65 1.90 4.37 7.54
C VAL A 65 2.24 3.20 8.46
N VAL A 66 3.37 3.27 9.17
CA VAL A 66 3.87 2.22 10.06
C VAL A 66 3.98 2.65 11.52
N ASP A 67 3.32 3.74 11.90
CA ASP A 67 3.32 4.28 13.27
C ASP A 67 2.17 3.75 14.15
N ASP A 68 1.32 2.89 13.59
CA ASP A 68 0.15 2.31 14.25
C ASP A 68 -0.89 3.35 14.72
N LYS A 69 -0.97 4.47 14.01
CA LYS A 69 -1.91 5.57 14.28
C LYS A 69 -2.76 5.85 13.04
N PRO A 70 -4.05 5.51 13.04
CA PRO A 70 -4.90 5.70 11.85
C PRO A 70 -5.15 7.17 11.50
N GLU A 71 -4.97 8.10 12.42
CA GLU A 71 -5.13 9.54 12.21
C GLU A 71 -3.92 10.22 11.56
N THR A 72 -2.80 9.54 11.43
CA THR A 72 -1.65 9.98 10.65
C THR A 72 -1.64 9.29 9.30
N ALA A 73 -0.98 9.87 8.29
CA ALA A 73 -0.96 9.29 6.97
C ALA A 73 0.24 9.73 6.15
N TRP A 74 0.59 8.91 5.18
CA TRP A 74 1.34 9.32 4.01
C TRP A 74 0.41 9.99 3.01
N ARG A 75 0.88 11.03 2.32
CA ARG A 75 0.15 11.75 1.29
C ARG A 75 1.03 12.03 0.08
N CYS A 76 0.45 11.86 -1.09
CA CYS A 76 1.01 12.26 -2.37
C CYS A 76 -0.05 13.03 -3.17
N ASN A 77 0.34 14.12 -3.83
CA ASN A 77 -0.58 14.91 -4.64
C ASN A 77 -1.02 14.14 -5.89
N GLY A 78 -2.26 14.34 -6.29
CA GLY A 78 -2.86 13.65 -7.43
C GLY A 78 -3.28 12.21 -7.13
N SER A 79 -3.38 11.39 -8.16
CA SER A 79 -3.85 10.01 -8.06
C SER A 79 -2.88 9.07 -7.34
N GLY A 80 -1.60 9.41 -7.32
CA GLY A 80 -0.55 8.56 -6.79
C GLY A 80 -0.26 7.31 -7.63
N GLU A 81 -0.92 7.13 -8.78
CA GLU A 81 -0.70 5.97 -9.63
C GLU A 81 0.78 5.87 -10.05
N GLY A 82 1.35 4.67 -9.90
CA GLY A 82 2.76 4.41 -10.15
C GLY A 82 3.70 4.79 -9.00
N GLN A 83 3.24 5.53 -8.00
CA GLN A 83 4.04 5.86 -6.84
C GLN A 83 4.22 4.64 -5.92
N GLN A 84 5.35 4.61 -5.22
CA GLN A 84 5.77 3.47 -4.44
C GLN A 84 6.05 3.84 -2.99
N ILE A 85 5.67 2.95 -2.09
CA ILE A 85 6.14 2.93 -0.71
C ILE A 85 7.00 1.68 -0.53
N THR A 86 8.21 1.87 -0.05
CA THR A 86 9.14 0.77 0.25
C THR A 86 9.12 0.48 1.73
N LEU A 87 8.83 -0.77 2.08
CA LEU A 87 8.75 -1.27 3.45
C LEU A 87 9.99 -2.10 3.75
N THR A 88 10.76 -1.69 4.73
CA THR A 88 11.98 -2.39 5.16
C THR A 88 11.71 -3.14 6.44
N LEU A 89 11.84 -4.47 6.39
CA LEU A 89 11.72 -5.35 7.55
C LEU A 89 12.91 -5.18 8.49
N PRO A 90 12.70 -5.24 9.82
CA PRO A 90 13.80 -5.17 10.79
C PRO A 90 14.73 -6.41 10.75
N HIS A 91 14.20 -7.53 10.31
CA HIS A 91 14.90 -8.81 10.13
C HIS A 91 14.16 -9.66 9.09
N PRO A 92 14.79 -10.71 8.52
CA PRO A 92 14.08 -11.66 7.68
C PRO A 92 12.87 -12.25 8.41
N SER A 93 11.72 -12.28 7.74
CA SER A 93 10.45 -12.67 8.36
C SER A 93 9.64 -13.56 7.42
N ARG A 94 8.85 -14.45 8.01
CA ARG A 94 7.89 -15.26 7.26
C ARG A 94 6.56 -14.51 7.18
N ILE A 95 6.31 -13.91 6.02
CA ILE A 95 5.11 -13.11 5.77
C ILE A 95 3.95 -14.04 5.42
N VAL A 96 2.83 -13.84 6.09
CA VAL A 96 1.60 -14.61 5.90
C VAL A 96 0.41 -13.75 5.48
N GLY A 97 0.56 -12.45 5.49
CA GLY A 97 -0.48 -11.52 5.10
C GLY A 97 -0.01 -10.08 5.06
N VAL A 98 -0.82 -9.24 4.47
CA VAL A 98 -0.63 -7.80 4.37
C VAL A 98 -1.95 -7.10 4.66
N GLY A 99 -1.89 -5.83 5.06
CA GLY A 99 -3.09 -5.03 5.29
C GLY A 99 -2.83 -3.55 5.11
N MET A 100 -3.90 -2.81 4.83
CA MET A 100 -3.81 -1.38 4.61
C MET A 100 -5.14 -0.69 4.91
N ILE A 101 -5.06 0.52 5.47
CA ILE A 101 -6.16 1.48 5.45
C ILE A 101 -5.98 2.32 4.18
N ASN A 102 -6.93 2.24 3.27
CA ASN A 102 -6.79 2.73 1.90
C ASN A 102 -7.06 4.22 1.70
N GLY A 103 -7.13 4.98 2.76
CA GLY A 103 -7.39 6.42 2.71
C GLY A 103 -7.01 7.11 4.00
N TYR A 104 -7.50 8.34 4.17
CA TYR A 104 -7.22 9.15 5.35
C TYR A 104 -8.27 8.92 6.45
N ALA A 105 -8.01 7.99 7.34
CA ALA A 105 -8.92 7.64 8.43
C ALA A 105 -8.83 8.63 9.60
N LYS A 106 -9.00 9.92 9.30
CA LYS A 106 -8.95 10.99 10.29
C LYS A 106 -10.27 11.74 10.32
N VAL A 107 -10.79 11.93 11.52
CA VAL A 107 -11.89 12.85 11.81
C VAL A 107 -11.28 14.12 12.41
N PHE A 108 -11.60 15.26 11.80
CA PHE A 108 -11.15 16.57 12.25
C PHE A 108 -12.36 17.38 12.75
N GLY A 109 -12.44 17.56 14.07
CA GLY A 109 -13.68 18.06 14.66
C GLY A 109 -14.81 17.06 14.39
N ASN A 110 -15.86 17.51 13.68
CA ASN A 110 -16.97 16.65 13.26
C ASN A 110 -16.89 16.27 11.77
N VAL A 111 -15.73 16.51 11.12
CA VAL A 111 -15.56 16.29 9.68
C VAL A 111 -14.75 15.04 9.44
N ASP A 112 -15.33 14.09 8.75
CA ASP A 112 -14.64 12.92 8.26
C ASP A 112 -13.82 13.30 7.01
N LEU A 113 -12.51 13.13 7.08
CA LEU A 113 -11.61 13.50 5.99
C LEU A 113 -11.47 12.39 4.94
N TYR A 114 -11.82 11.16 5.26
CA TYR A 114 -11.68 10.04 4.35
C TYR A 114 -12.36 10.27 2.99
N PRO A 115 -13.62 10.69 2.90
CA PRO A 115 -14.29 10.88 1.62
C PRO A 115 -13.81 12.11 0.83
N GLN A 116 -13.11 13.06 1.47
CA GLN A 116 -12.65 14.28 0.81
C GLN A 116 -11.45 14.06 -0.11
N TYR A 117 -10.61 13.07 0.21
CA TYR A 117 -9.39 12.73 -0.52
C TYR A 117 -9.62 11.55 -1.45
N ARG A 118 -8.59 11.26 -2.26
CA ARG A 118 -8.56 10.02 -3.03
C ARG A 118 -8.31 8.83 -2.10
N ARG A 119 -8.95 7.72 -2.36
CA ARG A 119 -8.76 6.44 -1.70
C ARG A 119 -8.11 5.49 -2.68
N VAL A 120 -7.21 4.65 -2.20
CA VAL A 120 -6.57 3.63 -3.02
C VAL A 120 -7.57 2.53 -3.35
N ARG A 121 -7.65 2.14 -4.63
CA ARG A 121 -8.50 1.04 -5.08
C ARG A 121 -7.74 -0.27 -5.24
N THR A 122 -6.51 -0.18 -5.74
CA THR A 122 -5.68 -1.35 -6.01
C THR A 122 -4.22 -0.99 -5.75
N VAL A 123 -3.53 -1.85 -5.05
CA VAL A 123 -2.07 -1.81 -4.91
C VAL A 123 -1.45 -3.09 -5.41
N ARG A 124 -0.20 -3.00 -5.78
CA ARG A 124 0.67 -4.14 -6.07
C ARG A 124 1.72 -4.28 -4.97
N TRP A 125 1.76 -5.43 -4.36
CA TRP A 125 2.79 -5.82 -3.42
C TRP A 125 3.88 -6.58 -4.17
N THR A 126 5.08 -6.04 -4.20
CA THR A 126 6.23 -6.68 -4.87
C THR A 126 7.25 -7.14 -3.84
N MET A 127 7.58 -8.42 -3.89
CA MET A 127 8.57 -9.05 -3.01
C MET A 127 9.98 -8.81 -3.53
N PRO A 128 11.02 -8.98 -2.68
CA PRO A 128 12.41 -8.76 -3.10
C PRO A 128 12.87 -9.66 -4.27
N ASP A 129 12.25 -10.82 -4.44
CA ASP A 129 12.52 -11.74 -5.55
C ASP A 129 11.84 -11.34 -6.87
N GLY A 130 11.09 -10.21 -6.88
CA GLY A 130 10.37 -9.71 -8.05
C GLY A 130 8.98 -10.31 -8.24
N THR A 131 8.57 -11.28 -7.44
CA THR A 131 7.17 -11.78 -7.47
C THR A 131 6.23 -10.75 -6.88
N TRP A 132 4.99 -10.71 -7.35
CA TRP A 132 4.02 -9.71 -6.90
C TRP A 132 2.61 -10.25 -6.91
N PHE A 133 1.74 -9.59 -6.16
CA PHE A 133 0.30 -9.78 -6.22
C PHE A 133 -0.42 -8.44 -6.03
N ASN A 134 -1.64 -8.34 -6.53
CA ASN A 134 -2.48 -7.17 -6.33
C ASN A 134 -3.44 -7.38 -5.18
N GLN A 135 -3.74 -6.31 -4.47
CA GLN A 135 -4.82 -6.24 -3.49
C GLN A 135 -5.78 -5.13 -3.90
N ASP A 136 -7.06 -5.49 -4.02
CA ASP A 136 -8.14 -4.54 -4.23
C ASP A 136 -8.75 -4.14 -2.90
N PHE A 137 -9.19 -2.88 -2.82
CA PHE A 137 -9.80 -2.32 -1.62
C PHE A 137 -11.25 -1.97 -1.87
N THR A 138 -12.06 -2.20 -0.85
CA THR A 138 -13.42 -1.70 -0.79
C THR A 138 -13.37 -0.20 -0.46
N ASP A 139 -14.04 0.62 -1.28
CA ASP A 139 -14.21 2.04 -0.99
C ASP A 139 -15.20 2.24 0.15
N ASP A 140 -15.10 3.36 0.84
CA ASP A 140 -15.91 3.70 2.00
C ASP A 140 -15.77 2.73 3.19
N ASP A 141 -14.63 2.06 3.25
CA ASP A 141 -14.22 1.20 4.37
C ASP A 141 -12.92 1.76 4.97
N GLN A 142 -13.03 2.37 6.14
CA GLN A 142 -11.91 3.01 6.85
C GLN A 142 -11.18 2.05 7.78
N ASP A 143 -11.59 0.80 7.85
CA ASP A 143 -10.91 -0.23 8.61
C ASP A 143 -9.70 -0.77 7.85
N LEU A 144 -8.85 -1.44 8.58
CA LEU A 144 -7.69 -2.12 8.01
C LEU A 144 -8.16 -3.32 7.17
N GLN A 145 -7.96 -3.24 5.88
CA GLN A 145 -8.32 -4.31 4.94
C GLN A 145 -7.14 -5.25 4.75
N LYS A 146 -7.32 -6.50 5.15
CA LYS A 146 -6.29 -7.54 5.18
C LYS A 146 -6.49 -8.55 4.08
N VAL A 147 -5.38 -9.09 3.57
CA VAL A 147 -5.36 -10.28 2.73
C VAL A 147 -4.30 -11.24 3.21
N MET A 148 -4.68 -12.51 3.38
CA MET A 148 -3.73 -13.58 3.70
C MET A 148 -3.15 -14.14 2.41
N ILE A 149 -1.88 -14.49 2.46
CA ILE A 149 -1.12 -15.04 1.34
C ILE A 149 -0.52 -16.40 1.73
N ALA A 150 -0.08 -17.14 0.74
CA ALA A 150 0.75 -18.31 0.98
C ALA A 150 2.04 -17.85 1.70
N PRO A 151 2.41 -18.49 2.82
CA PRO A 151 3.56 -18.06 3.61
C PRO A 151 4.85 -17.97 2.80
N ARG A 152 5.60 -16.89 3.00
CA ARG A 152 6.85 -16.62 2.30
C ARG A 152 7.88 -16.06 3.25
N THR A 153 9.08 -16.60 3.20
CA THR A 153 10.23 -15.98 3.87
C THR A 153 10.73 -14.82 3.03
N VAL A 154 10.70 -13.63 3.60
CA VAL A 154 11.13 -12.39 2.95
C VAL A 154 12.36 -11.85 3.65
N LYS A 155 13.39 -11.63 2.86
CA LYS A 155 14.62 -10.93 3.25
C LYS A 155 14.81 -9.74 2.32
N GLY A 156 14.79 -8.55 2.87
CA GLY A 156 14.90 -7.31 2.09
C GLY A 156 13.61 -6.50 2.12
N ASP A 157 13.39 -5.69 1.09
CA ASP A 157 12.33 -4.72 1.03
C ASP A 157 11.11 -5.26 0.28
N ILE A 158 9.93 -4.92 0.79
CA ILE A 158 8.66 -5.12 0.10
C ILE A 158 8.24 -3.76 -0.47
N THR A 159 7.91 -3.71 -1.74
CA THR A 159 7.46 -2.49 -2.41
C THR A 159 5.96 -2.55 -2.64
N LEU A 160 5.26 -1.50 -2.19
CA LEU A 160 3.85 -1.28 -2.45
C LEU A 160 3.74 -0.24 -3.55
N THR A 161 3.10 -0.58 -4.66
CA THR A 161 2.87 0.33 -5.79
C THR A 161 1.38 0.61 -5.93
N ILE A 162 1.01 1.88 -6.01
CA ILE A 162 -0.38 2.27 -6.27
C ILE A 162 -0.69 2.03 -7.74
N ILE A 163 -1.68 1.17 -8.00
CA ILE A 163 -2.14 0.83 -9.34
C ILE A 163 -3.33 1.69 -9.74
N ALA A 164 -4.27 1.91 -8.83
CA ALA A 164 -5.47 2.71 -9.06
C ALA A 164 -5.95 3.39 -7.79
N SER A 165 -6.51 4.58 -7.94
CA SER A 165 -7.18 5.31 -6.86
C SER A 165 -8.53 5.86 -7.33
N THR A 166 -9.39 6.24 -6.38
CA THR A 166 -10.67 6.88 -6.68
C THR A 166 -10.46 8.33 -7.12
N GLN A 167 -11.49 8.95 -7.66
CA GLN A 167 -11.58 10.41 -7.72
C GLN A 167 -11.65 10.97 -6.28
N PRO A 168 -11.18 12.22 -6.06
CA PRO A 168 -11.31 12.83 -4.74
C PRO A 168 -12.76 13.21 -4.46
N GLY A 169 -13.13 13.19 -3.19
CA GLY A 169 -14.44 13.61 -2.73
C GLY A 169 -15.53 12.56 -2.93
N SER A 170 -16.69 12.94 -2.49
CA SER A 170 -17.98 12.29 -2.75
C SER A 170 -19.01 13.38 -3.01
N LEU A 171 -20.22 13.02 -3.45
CA LEU A 171 -21.26 14.00 -3.77
C LEU A 171 -21.51 14.93 -2.59
N GLY A 172 -21.33 16.23 -2.82
CA GLY A 172 -21.56 17.28 -1.82
C GLY A 172 -20.40 17.55 -0.86
N GLU A 173 -19.30 16.82 -0.95
CA GLU A 173 -18.14 17.01 -0.09
C GLU A 173 -17.06 17.88 -0.76
N PRO A 174 -16.29 18.67 0.02
CA PRO A 174 -15.09 19.30 -0.50
C PRO A 174 -14.13 18.28 -1.06
N THR A 175 -13.52 18.60 -2.20
CA THR A 175 -12.57 17.69 -2.85
C THR A 175 -11.15 18.16 -2.67
N ARG A 176 -10.26 17.22 -2.36
CA ARG A 176 -8.82 17.44 -2.27
C ARG A 176 -8.10 16.40 -3.13
N ASP A 177 -7.40 16.88 -4.14
CA ASP A 177 -6.75 16.01 -5.13
C ASP A 177 -5.40 15.48 -4.62
N SER A 178 -5.50 14.60 -3.65
CA SER A 178 -4.37 13.88 -3.11
C SER A 178 -4.80 12.49 -2.65
N VAL A 179 -3.91 11.51 -2.80
CA VAL A 179 -4.09 10.17 -2.24
C VAL A 179 -3.38 10.06 -0.91
N LEU A 180 -4.03 9.44 0.06
CA LEU A 180 -3.46 9.17 1.39
C LEU A 180 -3.62 7.70 1.75
N ILE A 181 -2.68 7.23 2.56
CA ILE A 181 -2.71 5.91 3.18
C ILE A 181 -2.43 6.11 4.68
N SER A 182 -3.38 5.73 5.51
CA SER A 182 -3.25 5.89 6.96
C SER A 182 -2.43 4.80 7.63
N SER A 183 -2.49 3.56 7.13
CA SER A 183 -1.78 2.45 7.75
C SER A 183 -1.45 1.37 6.74
N VAL A 184 -0.28 0.78 6.93
CA VAL A 184 0.18 -0.42 6.23
C VAL A 184 0.71 -1.40 7.27
N GLN A 185 0.30 -2.65 7.20
CA GLN A 185 0.77 -3.70 8.09
C GLN A 185 1.21 -4.93 7.30
N LEU A 186 2.27 -5.56 7.79
CA LEU A 186 2.73 -6.87 7.36
C LEU A 186 2.51 -7.85 8.50
N TYR A 187 2.06 -9.05 8.19
CA TYR A 187 1.68 -10.05 9.19
C TYR A 187 2.57 -11.26 9.13
N GLU A 188 2.91 -11.76 10.33
CA GLU A 188 3.56 -13.05 10.55
C GLU A 188 2.65 -13.96 11.39
N GLU A 189 3.01 -15.22 11.49
CA GLU A 189 2.30 -16.16 12.39
C GLU A 189 2.37 -15.70 13.85
N SER A 190 1.24 -15.77 14.48
CA SER A 190 1.14 -15.45 15.91
C SER A 190 1.66 -16.58 16.77
#